data_02a6e50df42a4cf322705c843feaeb31
#
_entry.id   02a6e50df42a4cf322705c843feaeb31
#
_cell.length_a   1.000
_cell.length_b   1.000
_cell.length_c   1.000
_cell.angle_alpha   90.00
_cell.angle_beta   90.00
_cell.angle_gamma   90.00
#
_symmetry.space_group_name_H-M   'P 1'
#
loop_
_entity.id
_entity.type
_entity.pdbx_description
1 polymer ?
#
loop_
_entity_poly.entity_id
_entity_poly.type
_entity_poly.pdbx_seq_one_letter_code
_entity_poly.pdbx_strand_id
1 'polypeptide(L)'
;MTWFNNLKDPFSAWTHILGSLLSVIALVILVYRASLEATVWHVVSFSIYGTSLIALYTMSALYHSLHVSQRATNILKQLDHAMIYFLIAGTYTPLCLVVLRGGWGWSLFGINWALAITGIVLKLVLRRPPRGVVALFFIFYIIMGWLILIAWFPLTRVLPGGGIFWLVLGGVFYTAGTIFLKIKRLKGIIGLDAHDLWHLFVMAGSFCHFWVMFKYILYLS
;
A
#
# COMPACT_ATOMS: atom_id res chain seq x y z
N MET A 1 9.69 -31.11 -2.38
CA MET A 1 10.58 -29.92 -2.54
C MET A 1 10.50 -29.25 -3.90
N THR A 2 9.55 -29.61 -4.77
CA THR A 2 9.51 -29.23 -6.19
C THR A 2 8.62 -28.03 -6.55
N TRP A 3 7.64 -27.68 -5.70
CA TRP A 3 6.72 -26.56 -5.97
C TRP A 3 7.35 -25.19 -5.75
N PHE A 4 8.27 -25.04 -4.79
CA PHE A 4 8.96 -23.77 -4.49
C PHE A 4 9.83 -23.28 -5.66
N ASN A 5 10.40 -24.20 -6.46
CA ASN A 5 11.30 -23.85 -7.56
C ASN A 5 10.56 -23.56 -8.87
N ASN A 6 9.24 -23.74 -8.92
CA ASN A 6 8.45 -23.52 -10.13
C ASN A 6 7.83 -22.11 -10.22
N LEU A 7 8.09 -21.23 -9.24
CA LEU A 7 7.63 -19.85 -9.29
C LEU A 7 8.68 -18.99 -10.00
N LYS A 8 8.22 -17.95 -10.71
CA LYS A 8 9.11 -17.05 -11.47
C LYS A 8 10.11 -16.35 -10.57
N ASP A 9 9.65 -15.75 -9.46
CA ASP A 9 10.43 -15.06 -8.43
C ASP A 9 9.99 -15.59 -7.06
N PRO A 10 10.54 -16.74 -6.56
CA PRO A 10 9.94 -17.50 -5.44
C PRO A 10 9.78 -16.72 -4.16
N PHE A 11 10.81 -15.98 -3.72
CA PHE A 11 10.75 -15.22 -2.47
C PHE A 11 9.69 -14.11 -2.53
N SER A 12 9.72 -13.32 -3.58
CA SER A 12 8.75 -12.26 -3.84
C SER A 12 7.32 -12.79 -3.96
N ALA A 13 7.13 -13.94 -4.62
CA ALA A 13 5.83 -14.60 -4.74
C ALA A 13 5.28 -15.03 -3.37
N TRP A 14 6.07 -15.76 -2.58
CA TRP A 14 5.61 -16.28 -1.29
C TRP A 14 5.33 -15.18 -0.26
N THR A 15 6.17 -14.14 -0.19
CA THR A 15 5.92 -13.01 0.71
C THR A 15 4.61 -12.31 0.37
N HIS A 16 4.30 -12.12 -0.90
CA HIS A 16 3.06 -11.45 -1.29
C HIS A 16 1.83 -12.37 -1.34
N ILE A 17 1.97 -13.68 -1.52
CA ILE A 17 0.88 -14.65 -1.24
C ILE A 17 0.50 -14.58 0.25
N LEU A 18 1.49 -14.62 1.15
CA LEU A 18 1.26 -14.44 2.58
C LEU A 18 0.61 -13.09 2.87
N GLY A 19 1.11 -12.01 2.26
CA GLY A 19 0.55 -10.66 2.37
C GLY A 19 -0.92 -10.61 1.93
N SER A 20 -1.28 -11.29 0.85
CA SER A 20 -2.67 -11.38 0.37
C SER A 20 -3.59 -12.09 1.38
N LEU A 21 -3.15 -13.23 1.93
CA LEU A 21 -3.90 -13.97 2.95
C LEU A 21 -4.09 -13.13 4.22
N LEU A 22 -3.03 -12.49 4.71
CA LEU A 22 -3.08 -11.60 5.87
C LEU A 22 -4.00 -10.40 5.61
N SER A 23 -4.04 -9.88 4.39
CA SER A 23 -4.92 -8.77 4.01
C SER A 23 -6.41 -9.15 4.05
N VAL A 24 -6.75 -10.38 3.65
CA VAL A 24 -8.13 -10.89 3.79
C VAL A 24 -8.51 -10.97 5.27
N ILE A 25 -7.64 -11.51 6.11
CA ILE A 25 -7.85 -11.58 7.55
C ILE A 25 -8.01 -10.17 8.15
N ALA A 26 -7.14 -9.24 7.76
CA ALA A 26 -7.18 -7.85 8.21
C ALA A 26 -8.50 -7.16 7.81
N LEU A 27 -8.95 -7.33 6.56
CA LEU A 27 -10.23 -6.81 6.09
C LEU A 27 -11.40 -7.34 6.93
N VAL A 28 -11.45 -8.67 7.11
CA VAL A 28 -12.54 -9.31 7.88
C VAL A 28 -12.56 -8.81 9.32
N ILE A 29 -11.41 -8.76 9.99
CA ILE A 29 -11.31 -8.28 11.38
C ILE A 29 -11.75 -6.81 11.47
N LEU A 30 -11.23 -5.93 10.62
CA LEU A 30 -11.55 -4.50 10.67
C LEU A 30 -13.02 -4.23 10.40
N VAL A 31 -13.59 -4.83 9.36
CA VAL A 31 -15.00 -4.61 8.98
C VAL A 31 -15.94 -5.22 10.01
N TYR A 32 -15.66 -6.44 10.49
CA TYR A 32 -16.46 -7.09 11.52
C TYR A 32 -16.48 -6.28 12.82
N ARG A 33 -15.30 -5.87 13.33
CA ARG A 33 -15.22 -5.05 14.53
C ARG A 33 -15.91 -3.69 14.34
N ALA A 34 -15.69 -3.04 13.19
CA ALA A 34 -16.33 -1.76 12.88
C ALA A 34 -17.85 -1.87 12.78
N SER A 35 -18.39 -2.96 12.29
CA SER A 35 -19.85 -3.18 12.20
C SER A 35 -20.52 -3.35 13.57
N LEU A 36 -19.78 -3.78 14.58
CA LEU A 36 -20.27 -3.98 15.95
C LEU A 36 -20.08 -2.75 16.85
N GLU A 37 -18.97 -2.03 16.68
CA GLU A 37 -18.48 -1.08 17.70
C GLU A 37 -18.28 0.34 17.16
N ALA A 38 -18.43 0.59 15.85
CA ALA A 38 -18.06 1.84 15.24
C ALA A 38 -19.14 2.39 14.29
N THR A 39 -18.83 3.43 13.52
CA THR A 39 -19.76 4.07 12.60
C THR A 39 -19.72 3.48 11.19
N VAL A 40 -20.74 3.80 10.37
CA VAL A 40 -20.75 3.43 8.94
C VAL A 40 -19.51 3.92 8.19
N TRP A 41 -18.91 5.04 8.60
CA TRP A 41 -17.69 5.59 8.01
C TRP A 41 -16.48 4.69 8.22
N HIS A 42 -16.38 4.03 9.38
CA HIS A 42 -15.36 3.02 9.64
C HIS A 42 -15.55 1.80 8.73
N VAL A 43 -16.79 1.28 8.65
CA VAL A 43 -17.09 0.12 7.81
C VAL A 43 -16.71 0.38 6.35
N VAL A 44 -17.16 1.51 5.79
CA VAL A 44 -16.87 1.88 4.40
C VAL A 44 -15.39 2.08 4.17
N SER A 45 -14.73 2.86 5.04
CA SER A 45 -13.32 3.18 4.84
C SER A 45 -12.39 1.98 5.05
N PHE A 46 -12.69 1.10 6.02
CA PHE A 46 -11.93 -0.12 6.25
C PHE A 46 -12.17 -1.15 5.13
N SER A 47 -13.36 -1.19 4.54
CA SER A 47 -13.64 -2.00 3.35
C SER A 47 -12.78 -1.56 2.16
N ILE A 48 -12.68 -0.26 1.91
CA ILE A 48 -11.83 0.29 0.84
C ILE A 48 -10.35 0.02 1.12
N TYR A 49 -9.88 0.28 2.34
CA TYR A 49 -8.50 0.02 2.75
C TYR A 49 -8.13 -1.47 2.59
N GLY A 50 -8.91 -2.37 3.18
CA GLY A 50 -8.64 -3.80 3.12
C GLY A 50 -8.70 -4.36 1.70
N THR A 51 -9.64 -3.90 0.87
CA THR A 51 -9.71 -4.25 -0.55
C THR A 51 -8.45 -3.78 -1.30
N SER A 52 -7.93 -2.59 -0.99
CA SER A 52 -6.71 -2.08 -1.63
C SER A 52 -5.47 -2.89 -1.24
N LEU A 53 -5.37 -3.37 0.00
CA LEU A 53 -4.33 -4.30 0.44
C LEU A 53 -4.40 -5.63 -0.34
N ILE A 54 -5.60 -6.23 -0.40
CA ILE A 54 -5.81 -7.50 -1.13
C ILE A 54 -5.44 -7.33 -2.60
N ALA A 55 -5.87 -6.24 -3.23
CA ALA A 55 -5.58 -5.97 -4.63
C ALA A 55 -4.06 -5.84 -4.88
N LEU A 56 -3.34 -5.09 -4.04
CA LEU A 56 -1.89 -4.94 -4.18
C LEU A 56 -1.19 -6.29 -4.05
N TYR A 57 -1.40 -7.00 -2.95
CA TYR A 57 -0.68 -8.24 -2.69
C TYR A 57 -1.04 -9.36 -3.66
N THR A 58 -2.31 -9.44 -4.08
CA THR A 58 -2.74 -10.43 -5.07
C THR A 58 -2.14 -10.16 -6.44
N MET A 59 -2.17 -8.91 -6.92
CA MET A 59 -1.58 -8.58 -8.23
C MET A 59 -0.07 -8.80 -8.25
N SER A 60 0.61 -8.46 -7.16
CA SER A 60 2.04 -8.70 -7.03
C SER A 60 2.36 -10.20 -6.93
N ALA A 61 1.62 -10.96 -6.13
CA ALA A 61 1.77 -12.41 -6.06
C ALA A 61 1.59 -13.08 -7.43
N LEU A 62 0.58 -12.68 -8.20
CA LEU A 62 0.37 -13.18 -9.56
C LEU A 62 1.52 -12.84 -10.50
N TYR A 63 2.02 -11.59 -10.46
CA TYR A 63 3.14 -11.16 -11.29
C TYR A 63 4.42 -11.96 -11.01
N HIS A 64 4.70 -12.26 -9.73
CA HIS A 64 5.90 -12.98 -9.31
C HIS A 64 5.77 -14.51 -9.34
N SER A 65 4.54 -15.03 -9.38
CA SER A 65 4.31 -16.49 -9.40
C SER A 65 4.24 -17.07 -10.80
N LEU A 66 3.65 -16.36 -11.78
CA LEU A 66 3.23 -16.95 -13.02
C LEU A 66 4.30 -16.89 -14.13
N HIS A 67 4.58 -18.03 -14.74
CA HIS A 67 5.29 -18.16 -16.00
C HIS A 67 4.30 -18.09 -17.17
N VAL A 68 4.09 -16.89 -17.69
CA VAL A 68 3.13 -16.61 -18.77
C VAL A 68 3.82 -15.93 -19.96
N SER A 69 3.07 -15.71 -21.05
CA SER A 69 3.61 -15.02 -22.24
C SER A 69 4.16 -13.62 -21.86
N GLN A 70 5.11 -13.11 -22.65
CA GLN A 70 5.70 -11.77 -22.44
C GLN A 70 4.64 -10.66 -22.40
N ARG A 71 3.56 -10.79 -23.19
CA ARG A 71 2.44 -9.84 -23.18
C ARG A 71 1.71 -9.87 -21.84
N ALA A 72 1.39 -11.05 -21.32
CA ALA A 72 0.72 -11.21 -20.03
C ALA A 72 1.61 -10.75 -18.88
N THR A 73 2.91 -11.08 -18.89
CA THR A 73 3.89 -10.61 -17.91
C THR A 73 3.94 -9.08 -17.85
N ASN A 74 3.92 -8.41 -18.99
CA ASN A 74 3.92 -6.94 -19.02
C ASN A 74 2.63 -6.34 -18.45
N ILE A 75 1.48 -6.97 -18.70
CA ILE A 75 0.20 -6.54 -18.13
C ILE A 75 0.20 -6.72 -16.62
N LEU A 76 0.60 -7.90 -16.11
CA LEU A 76 0.69 -8.16 -14.67
C LEU A 76 1.62 -7.18 -13.98
N LYS A 77 2.80 -6.88 -14.57
CA LYS A 77 3.72 -5.87 -14.05
C LYS A 77 3.12 -4.48 -13.98
N GLN A 78 2.32 -4.09 -14.97
CA GLN A 78 1.65 -2.79 -14.94
C GLN A 78 0.58 -2.73 -13.86
N LEU A 79 -0.21 -3.79 -13.70
CA LEU A 79 -1.22 -3.91 -12.66
C LEU A 79 -0.59 -3.91 -11.26
N ASP A 80 0.45 -4.71 -11.04
CA ASP A 80 1.22 -4.74 -9.78
C ASP A 80 1.64 -3.33 -9.36
N HIS A 81 2.29 -2.59 -10.26
CA HIS A 81 2.69 -1.21 -9.96
C HIS A 81 1.51 -0.22 -9.84
N ALA A 82 0.40 -0.44 -10.55
CA ALA A 82 -0.78 0.42 -10.48
C ALA A 82 -1.48 0.28 -9.11
N MET A 83 -1.45 -0.92 -8.53
CA MET A 83 -2.06 -1.18 -7.22
C MET A 83 -1.36 -0.44 -6.07
N ILE A 84 -0.13 0.06 -6.25
CA ILE A 84 0.53 0.92 -5.27
C ILE A 84 -0.26 2.23 -5.09
N TYR A 85 -0.70 2.87 -6.17
CA TYR A 85 -1.55 4.06 -6.09
C TYR A 85 -2.87 3.77 -5.39
N PHE A 86 -3.47 2.63 -5.71
CA PHE A 86 -4.72 2.21 -5.10
C PHE A 86 -4.55 1.96 -3.59
N LEU A 87 -3.44 1.34 -3.16
CA LEU A 87 -3.14 1.14 -1.75
C LEU A 87 -2.93 2.47 -1.02
N ILE A 88 -2.19 3.41 -1.60
CA ILE A 88 -1.97 4.72 -0.97
C ILE A 88 -3.32 5.40 -0.73
N ALA A 89 -4.18 5.50 -1.76
CA ALA A 89 -5.50 6.12 -1.61
C ALA A 89 -6.41 5.35 -0.64
N GLY A 90 -6.37 4.02 -0.67
CA GLY A 90 -7.08 3.15 0.27
C GLY A 90 -6.66 3.39 1.72
N THR A 91 -5.35 3.54 1.96
CA THR A 91 -4.79 3.82 3.30
C THR A 91 -5.20 5.21 3.80
N TYR A 92 -5.29 6.20 2.92
CA TYR A 92 -5.80 7.54 3.25
C TYR A 92 -7.29 7.56 3.59
N THR A 93 -8.07 6.65 3.04
CA THR A 93 -9.52 6.68 3.19
C THR A 93 -9.98 6.68 4.65
N PRO A 94 -9.53 5.82 5.57
CA PRO A 94 -9.89 5.88 6.98
C PRO A 94 -9.37 7.16 7.68
N LEU A 95 -8.18 7.62 7.33
CA LEU A 95 -7.64 8.87 7.88
C LEU A 95 -8.51 10.07 7.49
N CYS A 96 -9.01 10.10 6.26
CA CYS A 96 -9.83 11.18 5.74
C CYS A 96 -11.27 11.13 6.24
N LEU A 97 -11.92 9.96 6.21
CA LEU A 97 -13.35 9.83 6.46
C LEU A 97 -13.70 9.61 7.94
N VAL A 98 -12.72 9.18 8.75
CA VAL A 98 -12.89 8.99 10.20
C VAL A 98 -12.12 10.03 10.98
N VAL A 99 -10.78 10.08 10.84
CA VAL A 99 -9.92 10.93 11.69
C VAL A 99 -10.07 12.43 11.38
N LEU A 100 -10.00 12.79 10.09
CA LEU A 100 -10.04 14.19 9.62
C LEU A 100 -11.42 14.62 9.12
N ARG A 101 -12.47 13.91 9.48
CA ARG A 101 -13.81 14.11 8.96
C ARG A 101 -14.23 15.59 8.94
N GLY A 102 -14.70 16.05 7.78
CA GLY A 102 -15.03 17.45 7.53
C GLY A 102 -14.23 18.01 6.35
N GLY A 103 -14.00 19.31 6.30
CA GLY A 103 -13.35 19.99 5.18
C GLY A 103 -11.96 19.42 4.85
N TRP A 104 -11.13 19.20 5.85
CA TRP A 104 -9.80 18.57 5.69
C TRP A 104 -9.87 17.16 5.13
N GLY A 105 -10.76 16.33 5.68
CA GLY A 105 -10.92 14.94 5.27
C GLY A 105 -11.39 14.83 3.82
N TRP A 106 -12.44 15.55 3.43
CA TRP A 106 -12.96 15.50 2.07
C TRP A 106 -11.98 16.07 1.05
N SER A 107 -11.25 17.13 1.38
CA SER A 107 -10.24 17.71 0.48
C SER A 107 -9.09 16.73 0.24
N LEU A 108 -8.51 16.16 1.30
CA LEU A 108 -7.42 15.18 1.17
C LEU A 108 -7.88 13.88 0.49
N PHE A 109 -9.09 13.41 0.80
CA PHE A 109 -9.70 12.26 0.13
C PHE A 109 -9.79 12.49 -1.37
N GLY A 110 -10.40 13.61 -1.79
CA GLY A 110 -10.57 13.96 -3.20
C GLY A 110 -9.22 14.11 -3.93
N ILE A 111 -8.28 14.83 -3.34
CA ILE A 111 -6.94 15.02 -3.91
C ILE A 111 -6.20 13.68 -4.05
N ASN A 112 -6.16 12.87 -2.99
CA ASN A 112 -5.40 11.62 -3.01
C ASN A 112 -5.99 10.60 -3.99
N TRP A 113 -7.33 10.47 -4.05
CA TRP A 113 -8.00 9.61 -5.03
C TRP A 113 -7.85 10.11 -6.47
N ALA A 114 -7.93 11.42 -6.72
CA ALA A 114 -7.68 11.98 -8.04
C ALA A 114 -6.26 11.69 -8.53
N LEU A 115 -5.26 11.87 -7.64
CA LEU A 115 -3.88 11.52 -7.92
C LEU A 115 -3.70 10.01 -8.16
N ALA A 116 -4.35 9.17 -7.36
CA ALA A 116 -4.30 7.71 -7.52
C ALA A 116 -4.87 7.27 -8.88
N ILE A 117 -6.06 7.75 -9.24
CA ILE A 117 -6.68 7.46 -10.53
C ILE A 117 -5.78 7.92 -11.68
N THR A 118 -5.24 9.14 -11.60
CA THR A 118 -4.30 9.66 -12.60
C THR A 118 -3.06 8.76 -12.71
N GLY A 119 -2.45 8.38 -11.59
CA GLY A 119 -1.29 7.50 -11.56
C GLY A 119 -1.58 6.11 -12.16
N ILE A 120 -2.72 5.52 -11.83
CA ILE A 120 -3.17 4.24 -12.38
C ILE A 120 -3.35 4.34 -13.90
N VAL A 121 -4.08 5.34 -14.37
CA VAL A 121 -4.34 5.55 -15.81
C VAL A 121 -3.03 5.75 -16.57
N LEU A 122 -2.16 6.64 -16.08
CA LEU A 122 -0.85 6.87 -16.71
C LEU A 122 0.00 5.60 -16.74
N LYS A 123 -0.03 4.80 -15.68
CA LYS A 123 0.71 3.55 -15.60
C LYS A 123 0.22 2.51 -16.58
N LEU A 124 -1.10 2.43 -16.81
CA LEU A 124 -1.70 1.47 -17.74
C LEU A 124 -1.56 1.92 -19.20
N VAL A 125 -1.62 3.23 -19.47
CA VAL A 125 -1.49 3.79 -20.82
C VAL A 125 -0.04 3.81 -21.29
N LEU A 126 0.90 4.21 -20.44
CA LEU A 126 2.32 4.32 -20.77
C LEU A 126 3.02 2.95 -20.63
N ARG A 127 2.82 2.08 -21.61
CA ARG A 127 3.33 0.69 -21.58
C ARG A 127 4.85 0.56 -21.50
N ARG A 128 5.60 1.53 -22.03
CA ARG A 128 7.08 1.57 -22.06
C ARG A 128 7.56 3.00 -21.77
N PRO A 129 7.39 3.50 -20.54
CA PRO A 129 7.78 4.86 -20.21
C PRO A 129 9.30 5.03 -20.26
N PRO A 130 9.79 6.18 -20.73
CA PRO A 130 11.20 6.55 -20.63
C PRO A 130 11.68 6.54 -19.17
N ARG A 131 13.00 6.38 -18.95
CA ARG A 131 13.58 6.31 -17.59
C ARG A 131 13.19 7.48 -16.69
N GLY A 132 13.10 8.71 -17.22
CA GLY A 132 12.67 9.89 -16.48
C GLY A 132 11.22 9.78 -16.00
N VAL A 133 10.32 9.24 -16.82
CA VAL A 133 8.91 9.02 -16.44
C VAL A 133 8.79 7.92 -15.37
N VAL A 134 9.63 6.88 -15.42
CA VAL A 134 9.70 5.89 -14.34
C VAL A 134 10.09 6.53 -13.02
N ALA A 135 11.06 7.46 -13.02
CA ALA A 135 11.46 8.19 -11.81
C ALA A 135 10.30 9.05 -11.28
N LEU A 136 9.54 9.70 -12.16
CA LEU A 136 8.35 10.48 -11.77
C LEU A 136 7.28 9.62 -11.08
N PHE A 137 7.05 8.37 -11.50
CA PHE A 137 6.13 7.49 -10.82
C PHE A 137 6.54 7.22 -9.37
N PHE A 138 7.85 7.03 -9.10
CA PHE A 138 8.33 6.84 -7.73
C PHE A 138 8.20 8.11 -6.88
N ILE A 139 8.52 9.27 -7.43
CA ILE A 139 8.34 10.57 -6.77
C ILE A 139 6.85 10.77 -6.44
N PHE A 140 5.98 10.40 -7.36
CA PHE A 140 4.54 10.53 -7.20
C PHE A 140 3.99 9.65 -6.05
N TYR A 141 4.48 8.41 -5.90
CA TYR A 141 4.14 7.57 -4.73
C TYR A 141 4.55 8.24 -3.41
N ILE A 142 5.76 8.81 -3.36
CA ILE A 142 6.27 9.46 -2.15
C ILE A 142 5.45 10.71 -1.82
N ILE A 143 5.19 11.58 -2.82
CA ILE A 143 4.36 12.77 -2.63
C ILE A 143 2.98 12.38 -2.10
N MET A 144 2.30 11.43 -2.74
CA MET A 144 0.99 10.96 -2.29
C MET A 144 1.04 10.39 -0.86
N GLY A 145 2.06 9.59 -0.54
CA GLY A 145 2.21 8.98 0.78
C GLY A 145 2.41 10.00 1.90
N TRP A 146 3.05 11.14 1.62
CA TRP A 146 3.35 12.19 2.60
C TRP A 146 2.38 13.39 2.55
N LEU A 147 1.33 13.38 1.74
CA LEU A 147 0.31 14.43 1.70
C LEU A 147 -0.35 14.68 3.07
N ILE A 148 -0.37 13.69 3.96
CA ILE A 148 -0.91 13.80 5.31
C ILE A 148 -0.23 14.90 6.14
N LEU A 149 1.01 15.26 5.82
CA LEU A 149 1.76 16.32 6.50
C LEU A 149 1.09 17.69 6.33
N ILE A 150 0.32 17.91 5.26
CA ILE A 150 -0.43 19.16 5.06
C ILE A 150 -1.51 19.31 6.14
N ALA A 151 -2.08 18.20 6.62
CA ALA A 151 -3.08 18.16 7.66
C ALA A 151 -2.49 17.74 9.03
N TRP A 152 -1.20 17.98 9.27
CA TRP A 152 -0.51 17.54 10.49
C TRP A 152 -1.19 18.04 11.77
N PHE A 153 -1.50 19.33 11.84
CA PHE A 153 -2.14 19.91 13.04
C PHE A 153 -3.54 19.33 13.32
N PRO A 154 -4.48 19.27 12.37
CA PRO A 154 -5.76 18.62 12.63
C PRO A 154 -5.62 17.13 12.93
N LEU A 155 -4.67 16.41 12.29
CA LEU A 155 -4.40 15.01 12.53
C LEU A 155 -3.98 14.74 13.97
N THR A 156 -3.00 15.50 14.48
CA THR A 156 -2.43 15.32 15.83
C THR A 156 -3.39 15.71 16.95
N ARG A 157 -4.47 16.45 16.65
CA ARG A 157 -5.54 16.77 17.60
C ARG A 157 -6.50 15.62 17.84
N VAL A 158 -6.62 14.69 16.87
CA VAL A 158 -7.60 13.59 16.91
C VAL A 158 -6.91 12.26 17.14
N LEU A 159 -5.84 11.98 16.40
CA LEU A 159 -5.14 10.70 16.48
C LEU A 159 -4.15 10.70 17.66
N PRO A 160 -4.25 9.75 18.61
CA PRO A 160 -3.32 9.65 19.74
C PRO A 160 -1.87 9.49 19.30
N GLY A 161 -0.91 9.92 20.14
CA GLY A 161 0.53 9.90 19.84
C GLY A 161 1.05 8.53 19.40
N GLY A 162 0.56 7.42 19.99
CA GLY A 162 0.88 6.07 19.52
C GLY A 162 0.37 5.79 18.10
N GLY A 163 -0.80 6.32 17.73
CA GLY A 163 -1.32 6.21 16.35
C GLY A 163 -0.46 7.01 15.37
N ILE A 164 -0.04 8.22 15.76
CA ILE A 164 0.91 9.03 14.96
C ILE A 164 2.23 8.31 14.77
N PHE A 165 2.80 7.73 15.84
CA PHE A 165 4.04 6.97 15.76
C PHE A 165 3.96 5.84 14.71
N TRP A 166 2.94 4.99 14.79
CA TRP A 166 2.78 3.86 13.86
C TRP A 166 2.47 4.32 12.44
N LEU A 167 1.72 5.42 12.26
CA LEU A 167 1.44 6.02 10.96
C LEU A 167 2.72 6.49 10.28
N VAL A 168 3.54 7.25 11.01
CA VAL A 168 4.82 7.76 10.49
C VAL A 168 5.79 6.61 10.23
N LEU A 169 5.87 5.64 11.13
CA LEU A 169 6.73 4.47 10.97
C LEU A 169 6.38 3.68 9.70
N GLY A 170 5.09 3.50 9.41
CA GLY A 170 4.63 2.89 8.16
C GLY A 170 5.08 3.66 6.93
N GLY A 171 4.92 4.99 6.93
CA GLY A 171 5.42 5.87 5.86
C GLY A 171 6.94 5.80 5.68
N VAL A 172 7.69 5.70 6.79
CA VAL A 172 9.15 5.50 6.77
C VAL A 172 9.51 4.16 6.13
N PHE A 173 8.84 3.06 6.49
CA PHE A 173 9.08 1.76 5.85
C PHE A 173 8.85 1.80 4.35
N TYR A 174 7.74 2.33 3.87
CA TYR A 174 7.46 2.45 2.44
C TYR A 174 8.50 3.33 1.71
N THR A 175 8.91 4.44 2.32
CA THR A 175 9.90 5.35 1.74
C THR A 175 11.28 4.70 1.71
N ALA A 176 11.72 4.08 2.81
CA ALA A 176 12.99 3.38 2.91
C ALA A 176 13.06 2.25 1.88
N GLY A 177 12.02 1.41 1.78
CA GLY A 177 11.94 0.37 0.76
C GLY A 177 12.11 0.91 -0.65
N THR A 178 11.44 2.03 -0.99
CA THR A 178 11.58 2.69 -2.30
C THR A 178 13.00 3.17 -2.59
N ILE A 179 13.72 3.63 -1.57
CA ILE A 179 15.13 4.04 -1.69
C ILE A 179 16.02 2.81 -1.89
N PHE A 180 15.84 1.76 -1.06
CA PHE A 180 16.62 0.52 -1.16
C PHE A 180 16.49 -0.16 -2.51
N LEU A 181 15.30 -0.15 -3.11
CA LEU A 181 15.07 -0.70 -4.45
C LEU A 181 16.00 -0.08 -5.52
N LYS A 182 16.46 1.16 -5.33
CA LYS A 182 17.36 1.86 -6.27
C LYS A 182 18.85 1.63 -6.00
N ILE A 183 19.21 1.05 -4.86
CA ILE A 183 20.61 0.81 -4.48
C ILE A 183 21.11 -0.48 -5.12
N LYS A 184 21.76 -0.38 -6.28
CA LYS A 184 22.29 -1.53 -7.05
C LYS A 184 23.30 -2.40 -6.30
N ARG A 185 23.91 -1.91 -5.21
CA ARG A 185 24.95 -2.60 -4.42
C ARG A 185 24.41 -3.66 -3.44
N LEU A 186 23.10 -3.76 -3.25
CA LEU A 186 22.48 -4.71 -2.30
C LEU A 186 22.31 -6.13 -2.85
N LYS A 187 22.96 -6.47 -3.97
CA LYS A 187 22.97 -7.84 -4.47
C LYS A 187 23.70 -8.75 -3.46
N GLY A 188 22.92 -9.58 -2.78
CA GLY A 188 23.44 -10.69 -1.98
C GLY A 188 23.65 -10.45 -0.49
N ILE A 189 23.05 -9.42 0.11
CA ILE A 189 22.92 -9.39 1.57
C ILE A 189 21.91 -10.47 1.98
N ILE A 190 22.37 -11.53 2.64
CA ILE A 190 21.55 -12.65 3.14
C ILE A 190 20.86 -13.46 2.00
N GLY A 191 21.41 -13.42 0.77
CA GLY A 191 20.80 -14.15 -0.38
C GLY A 191 19.55 -13.50 -0.97
N LEU A 192 19.13 -12.32 -0.48
CA LEU A 192 18.01 -11.54 -1.00
C LEU A 192 18.49 -10.46 -1.96
N ASP A 193 17.69 -10.16 -2.96
CA ASP A 193 17.95 -9.01 -3.82
C ASP A 193 17.24 -7.73 -3.30
N ALA A 194 17.49 -6.59 -3.97
CA ALA A 194 16.90 -5.32 -3.59
C ALA A 194 15.36 -5.30 -3.72
N HIS A 195 14.82 -6.12 -4.60
CA HIS A 195 13.38 -6.24 -4.83
C HIS A 195 12.71 -7.07 -3.73
N ASP A 196 13.35 -8.16 -3.30
CA ASP A 196 12.90 -8.98 -2.18
C ASP A 196 12.84 -8.15 -0.88
N LEU A 197 13.87 -7.33 -0.63
CA LEU A 197 13.88 -6.39 0.50
C LEU A 197 12.75 -5.35 0.37
N TRP A 198 12.51 -4.84 -0.82
CA TRP A 198 11.38 -3.94 -1.08
C TRP A 198 10.06 -4.56 -0.62
N HIS A 199 9.78 -5.82 -0.95
CA HIS A 199 8.58 -6.53 -0.53
C HIS A 199 8.45 -6.60 0.99
N LEU A 200 9.53 -6.89 1.72
CA LEU A 200 9.52 -6.91 3.19
C LEU A 200 9.22 -5.52 3.78
N PHE A 201 9.79 -4.46 3.22
CA PHE A 201 9.49 -3.08 3.64
C PHE A 201 8.02 -2.72 3.38
N VAL A 202 7.46 -3.13 2.25
CA VAL A 202 6.03 -2.93 1.94
C VAL A 202 5.15 -3.67 2.94
N MET A 203 5.48 -4.92 3.30
CA MET A 203 4.74 -5.68 4.32
C MET A 203 4.83 -5.03 5.70
N ALA A 204 6.01 -4.57 6.10
CA ALA A 204 6.20 -3.88 7.38
C ALA A 204 5.40 -2.57 7.44
N GLY A 205 5.41 -1.78 6.37
CA GLY A 205 4.59 -0.57 6.25
C GLY A 205 3.09 -0.85 6.32
N SER A 206 2.63 -1.89 5.61
CA SER A 206 1.23 -2.33 5.65
C SER A 206 0.81 -2.78 7.05
N PHE A 207 1.67 -3.52 7.75
CA PHE A 207 1.43 -3.91 9.14
C PHE A 207 1.29 -2.70 10.07
N CYS A 208 2.19 -1.72 9.96
CA CYS A 208 2.12 -0.49 10.75
C CYS A 208 0.79 0.24 10.53
N HIS A 209 0.36 0.39 9.28
CA HIS A 209 -0.90 1.05 8.96
C HIS A 209 -2.11 0.23 9.39
N PHE A 210 -2.11 -1.10 9.22
CA PHE A 210 -3.15 -1.96 9.78
C PHE A 210 -3.27 -1.77 11.29
N TRP A 211 -2.14 -1.71 12.00
CA TRP A 211 -2.12 -1.49 13.46
C TRP A 211 -2.73 -0.14 13.85
N VAL A 212 -2.47 0.93 13.06
CA VAL A 212 -3.14 2.23 13.26
C VAL A 212 -4.65 2.08 13.14
N MET A 213 -5.14 1.42 12.09
CA MET A 213 -6.58 1.21 11.87
C MET A 213 -7.21 0.42 13.03
N PHE A 214 -6.58 -0.71 13.39
CA PHE A 214 -7.10 -1.64 14.38
C PHE A 214 -7.04 -1.12 15.81
N LYS A 215 -5.92 -0.50 16.21
CA LYS A 215 -5.70 -0.12 17.61
C LYS A 215 -6.16 1.29 17.96
N TYR A 216 -6.21 2.18 16.97
CA TYR A 216 -6.47 3.59 17.23
C TYR A 216 -7.71 4.11 16.50
N ILE A 217 -7.80 3.95 15.17
CA ILE A 217 -8.89 4.55 14.39
C ILE A 217 -10.23 3.86 14.68
N LEU A 218 -10.25 2.54 14.85
CA LEU A 218 -11.46 1.77 15.13
C LEU A 218 -12.27 2.33 16.33
N TYR A 219 -11.60 2.92 17.31
CA TYR A 219 -12.19 3.42 18.55
C TYR A 219 -12.39 4.93 18.59
N LEU A 220 -12.20 5.63 17.48
CA LEU A 220 -12.55 7.05 17.36
C LEU A 220 -14.06 7.19 17.13
N SER A 221 -14.71 8.08 17.87
CA SER A 221 -16.15 8.38 17.78
C SER A 221 -16.44 9.55 16.83
#